data_45109b00f28e26867baa7376b39f8992
#
_entry.id   45109b00f28e26867baa7376b39f8992
#
_cell.length_a   1.000
_cell.length_b   1.000
_cell.length_c   1.000
_cell.angle_alpha   90.00
_cell.angle_beta   90.00
_cell.angle_gamma   90.00
#
_symmetry.space_group_name_H-M   'P 1'
#
loop_
_entity.id
_entity.type
_entity.pdbx_description
1 polymer ?
#
loop_
_entity_poly.entity_id
_entity_poly.type
_entity_poly.pdbx_seq_one_letter_code
_entity_poly.pdbx_strand_id
1 'polypeptide(L)'
;MRRSVSGRAEDYLRAVYEIVQQKGYARTNDISKELNVQQPTVVEMMKKLHNRGFVIYEKYGDISLTPQGKDIVEVVKKRHDTFQKFLKLISVPEDIASKDADVLEHLLHPETILQFERFVDFISHASVTGHPKFVERWMEQFRGYCEKEKQNALCR
;
A
#
# COMPACT_ATOMS: atom_id res chain seq x y z
N MET A 1 -23.00 0.25 2.94
CA MET A 1 -22.17 0.42 4.14
C MET A 1 -20.88 -0.37 3.94
N ARG A 2 -19.75 0.26 3.66
CA ARG A 2 -18.45 -0.47 3.56
C ARG A 2 -18.11 -0.95 4.96
N ARG A 3 -18.04 -2.27 5.16
CA ARG A 3 -17.58 -2.85 6.42
C ARG A 3 -16.12 -2.46 6.61
N SER A 4 -15.85 -1.53 7.50
CA SER A 4 -14.49 -1.10 7.80
C SER A 4 -13.69 -2.29 8.34
N VAL A 5 -12.58 -2.56 7.72
CA VAL A 5 -11.60 -3.57 8.12
C VAL A 5 -10.50 -2.82 8.85
N SER A 6 -9.94 -3.39 9.92
CA SER A 6 -8.80 -2.77 10.59
C SER A 6 -7.54 -2.89 9.72
N GLY A 7 -6.61 -1.95 9.82
CA GLY A 7 -5.35 -1.99 9.08
C GLY A 7 -4.64 -3.34 9.21
N ARG A 8 -4.56 -3.89 10.45
CA ARG A 8 -3.99 -5.23 10.67
C ARG A 8 -4.70 -6.33 9.89
N ALA A 9 -6.02 -6.27 9.72
CA ALA A 9 -6.76 -7.25 8.94
C ALA A 9 -6.54 -7.03 7.41
N GLU A 10 -6.33 -5.79 6.99
CA GLU A 10 -5.93 -5.45 5.61
C GLU A 10 -4.56 -6.06 5.27
N ASP A 11 -3.57 -6.00 6.18
CA ASP A 11 -2.25 -6.65 6.01
C ASP A 11 -2.37 -8.14 5.76
N TYR A 12 -3.21 -8.84 6.54
CA TYR A 12 -3.44 -10.28 6.35
C TYR A 12 -4.09 -10.61 5.01
N LEU A 13 -5.07 -9.82 4.58
CA LEU A 13 -5.71 -10.00 3.26
C LEU A 13 -4.70 -9.78 2.13
N ARG A 14 -3.85 -8.74 2.24
CA ARG A 14 -2.79 -8.44 1.29
C ARG A 14 -1.76 -9.59 1.23
N ALA A 15 -1.30 -10.10 2.37
CA ALA A 15 -0.39 -11.23 2.43
C ALA A 15 -0.97 -12.48 1.75
N VAL A 16 -2.24 -12.82 2.02
CA VAL A 16 -2.92 -13.94 1.32
C VAL A 16 -2.92 -13.71 -0.19
N TYR A 17 -3.25 -12.50 -0.64
CA TYR A 17 -3.27 -12.17 -2.06
C TYR A 17 -1.90 -12.35 -2.71
N GLU A 18 -0.86 -11.77 -2.14
CA GLU A 18 0.50 -11.80 -2.68
C GLU A 18 1.06 -13.23 -2.74
N ILE A 19 0.84 -14.02 -1.68
CA ILE A 19 1.26 -15.44 -1.65
C ILE A 19 0.52 -16.25 -2.72
N VAL A 20 -0.79 -16.05 -2.89
CA VAL A 20 -1.56 -16.74 -3.92
C VAL A 20 -1.09 -16.36 -5.33
N GLN A 21 -0.74 -15.09 -5.57
CA GLN A 21 -0.19 -14.65 -6.86
C GLN A 21 1.16 -15.32 -7.17
N GLN A 22 2.00 -15.56 -6.18
CA GLN A 22 3.34 -16.14 -6.35
C GLN A 22 3.30 -17.67 -6.45
N LYS A 23 2.49 -18.34 -5.61
CA LYS A 23 2.52 -19.79 -5.43
C LYS A 23 1.28 -20.52 -5.95
N GLY A 24 0.20 -19.78 -6.24
CA GLY A 24 -1.10 -20.32 -6.60
C GLY A 24 -1.98 -20.72 -5.40
N TYR A 25 -1.43 -20.81 -4.20
CA TYR A 25 -2.15 -21.10 -2.95
C TYR A 25 -1.48 -20.45 -1.76
N ALA A 26 -2.20 -20.22 -0.66
CA ALA A 26 -1.65 -19.73 0.61
C ALA A 26 -2.03 -20.67 1.76
N ARG A 27 -1.13 -20.86 2.71
CA ARG A 27 -1.34 -21.60 3.96
C ARG A 27 -0.95 -20.77 5.16
N THR A 28 -1.43 -21.16 6.33
CA THR A 28 -1.13 -20.45 7.60
C THR A 28 0.37 -20.26 7.86
N ASN A 29 1.21 -21.25 7.47
CA ASN A 29 2.66 -21.15 7.61
C ASN A 29 3.27 -20.11 6.67
N ASP A 30 2.75 -19.98 5.44
CA ASP A 30 3.23 -18.97 4.49
C ASP A 30 2.94 -17.57 4.99
N ILE A 31 1.70 -17.33 5.46
CA ILE A 31 1.27 -16.05 6.02
C ILE A 31 2.05 -15.72 7.30
N SER A 32 2.31 -16.72 8.15
CA SER A 32 3.11 -16.57 9.37
C SER A 32 4.53 -16.06 9.07
N LYS A 33 5.17 -16.61 8.05
CA LYS A 33 6.51 -16.18 7.59
C LYS A 33 6.47 -14.79 6.97
N GLU A 34 5.51 -14.53 6.09
CA GLU A 34 5.35 -13.25 5.38
C GLU A 34 5.17 -12.09 6.35
N LEU A 35 4.29 -12.25 7.33
CA LEU A 35 3.98 -11.20 8.30
C LEU A 35 4.84 -11.25 9.57
N ASN A 36 5.78 -12.19 9.66
CA ASN A 36 6.63 -12.42 10.85
C ASN A 36 5.81 -12.53 12.15
N VAL A 37 4.74 -13.32 12.13
CA VAL A 37 3.85 -13.55 13.28
C VAL A 37 3.71 -15.05 13.57
N GLN A 38 3.27 -15.39 14.79
CA GLN A 38 3.07 -16.78 15.19
C GLN A 38 1.88 -17.41 14.47
N GLN A 39 1.98 -18.70 14.08
CA GLN A 39 0.91 -19.42 13.39
C GLN A 39 -0.45 -19.40 14.12
N PRO A 40 -0.55 -19.54 15.44
CA PRO A 40 -1.83 -19.40 16.15
C PRO A 40 -2.52 -18.07 15.91
N THR A 41 -1.74 -16.98 15.82
CA THR A 41 -2.27 -15.63 15.52
C THR A 41 -2.85 -15.56 14.10
N VAL A 42 -2.17 -16.21 13.15
CA VAL A 42 -2.69 -16.33 11.77
C VAL A 42 -4.01 -17.10 11.76
N VAL A 43 -4.06 -18.25 12.43
CA VAL A 43 -5.28 -19.07 12.50
C VAL A 43 -6.47 -18.29 13.07
N GLU A 44 -6.26 -17.56 14.15
CA GLU A 44 -7.31 -16.70 14.73
C GLU A 44 -7.79 -15.63 13.77
N MET A 45 -6.86 -14.96 13.08
CA MET A 45 -7.21 -13.92 12.11
C MET A 45 -7.94 -14.52 10.92
N MET A 46 -7.48 -15.65 10.37
CA MET A 46 -8.17 -16.33 9.26
C MET A 46 -9.60 -16.74 9.63
N LYS A 47 -9.83 -17.24 10.84
CA LYS A 47 -11.19 -17.52 11.33
C LYS A 47 -12.05 -16.28 11.38
N LYS A 48 -11.51 -15.13 11.89
CA LYS A 48 -12.23 -13.86 11.93
C LYS A 48 -12.57 -13.34 10.55
N LEU A 49 -11.62 -13.42 9.62
CA LEU A 49 -11.83 -12.99 8.24
C LEU A 49 -12.79 -13.90 7.48
N HIS A 50 -12.74 -15.21 7.73
CA HIS A 50 -13.69 -16.19 7.18
C HIS A 50 -15.13 -15.92 7.64
N ASN A 51 -15.32 -15.71 8.94
CA ASN A 51 -16.63 -15.38 9.52
C ASN A 51 -17.20 -14.06 8.99
N ARG A 52 -16.33 -13.14 8.54
CA ARG A 52 -16.71 -11.88 7.91
C ARG A 52 -16.92 -11.99 6.40
N GLY A 53 -16.61 -13.14 5.81
CA GLY A 53 -16.78 -13.41 4.39
C GLY A 53 -15.69 -12.85 3.48
N PHE A 54 -14.49 -12.59 4.00
CA PHE A 54 -13.38 -12.03 3.22
C PHE A 54 -12.39 -13.09 2.71
N VAL A 55 -12.29 -14.24 3.40
CA VAL A 55 -11.47 -15.37 2.99
C VAL A 55 -12.27 -16.67 3.05
N ILE A 56 -11.87 -17.64 2.26
CA ILE A 56 -12.25 -19.04 2.39
C ILE A 56 -11.12 -19.69 3.18
N TYR A 57 -11.43 -20.24 4.36
CA TYR A 57 -10.47 -20.88 5.24
C TYR A 57 -11.00 -22.20 5.75
N GLU A 58 -10.31 -23.28 5.43
CA GLU A 58 -10.57 -24.61 5.94
C GLU A 58 -9.37 -25.07 6.78
N LYS A 59 -9.65 -25.79 7.87
CA LYS A 59 -8.59 -26.31 8.73
C LYS A 59 -7.74 -27.29 7.92
N TYR A 60 -6.43 -27.04 7.85
CA TYR A 60 -5.46 -27.78 7.05
C TYR A 60 -5.59 -27.62 5.52
N GLY A 61 -6.50 -26.79 5.04
CA GLY A 61 -6.69 -26.47 3.63
C GLY A 61 -5.94 -25.24 3.16
N ASP A 62 -6.07 -24.95 1.88
CA ASP A 62 -5.56 -23.74 1.29
C ASP A 62 -6.47 -22.55 1.63
N ILE A 63 -5.85 -21.38 1.75
CA ILE A 63 -6.54 -20.12 2.05
C ILE A 63 -6.65 -19.32 0.77
N SER A 64 -7.85 -18.83 0.47
CA SER A 64 -8.11 -17.98 -0.68
C SER A 64 -8.99 -16.79 -0.32
N LEU A 65 -8.91 -15.71 -1.13
CA LEU A 65 -9.75 -14.54 -0.97
C LEU A 65 -11.11 -14.75 -1.64
N THR A 66 -12.16 -14.30 -0.98
CA THR A 66 -13.46 -14.10 -1.63
C THR A 66 -13.42 -12.87 -2.55
N PRO A 67 -14.41 -12.66 -3.44
CA PRO A 67 -14.52 -11.42 -4.21
C PRO A 67 -14.48 -10.17 -3.31
N GLN A 68 -15.18 -10.19 -2.17
CA GLN A 68 -15.17 -9.09 -1.19
C GLN A 68 -13.79 -8.88 -0.56
N GLY A 69 -13.05 -9.95 -0.29
CA GLY A 69 -11.68 -9.87 0.19
C GLY A 69 -10.73 -9.26 -0.85
N LYS A 70 -10.91 -9.61 -2.12
CA LYS A 70 -10.13 -9.02 -3.23
C LYS A 70 -10.40 -7.52 -3.39
N ASP A 71 -11.67 -7.10 -3.32
CA ASP A 71 -12.02 -5.67 -3.38
C ASP A 71 -11.30 -4.85 -2.30
N ILE A 72 -11.17 -5.39 -1.08
CA ILE A 72 -10.42 -4.73 -0.01
C ILE A 72 -8.94 -4.61 -0.37
N VAL A 73 -8.33 -5.69 -0.85
CA VAL A 73 -6.90 -5.70 -1.24
C VAL A 73 -6.64 -4.70 -2.36
N GLU A 74 -7.52 -4.60 -3.36
CA GLU A 74 -7.38 -3.62 -4.45
C GLU A 74 -7.39 -2.18 -3.93
N VAL A 75 -8.29 -1.87 -2.98
CA VAL A 75 -8.34 -0.55 -2.35
C VAL A 75 -7.06 -0.25 -1.57
N VAL A 76 -6.56 -1.19 -0.79
CA VAL A 76 -5.32 -1.05 -0.01
C VAL A 76 -4.13 -0.85 -0.95
N LYS A 77 -3.99 -1.68 -1.98
CA LYS A 77 -2.91 -1.52 -3.00
C LYS A 77 -2.95 -0.15 -3.67
N LYS A 78 -4.14 0.32 -4.05
CA LYS A 78 -4.29 1.65 -4.66
C LYS A 78 -3.80 2.75 -3.71
N ARG A 79 -4.11 2.68 -2.41
CA ARG A 79 -3.62 3.64 -1.41
C ARG A 79 -2.10 3.60 -1.32
N HIS A 80 -1.53 2.40 -1.16
CA HIS A 80 -0.08 2.20 -1.12
C HIS A 80 0.61 2.80 -2.35
N ASP A 81 0.15 2.45 -3.55
CA ASP A 81 0.70 2.96 -4.81
C ASP A 81 0.63 4.49 -4.89
N THR A 82 -0.45 5.08 -4.39
CA THR A 82 -0.62 6.53 -4.34
C THR A 82 0.43 7.20 -3.46
N PHE A 83 0.63 6.70 -2.24
CA PHE A 83 1.63 7.25 -1.32
C PHE A 83 3.04 7.01 -1.82
N GLN A 84 3.35 5.81 -2.33
CA GLN A 84 4.65 5.53 -2.90
C GLN A 84 4.97 6.47 -4.07
N LYS A 85 4.02 6.68 -4.99
CA LYS A 85 4.17 7.64 -6.10
C LYS A 85 4.39 9.05 -5.59
N PHE A 86 3.61 9.51 -4.63
CA PHE A 86 3.77 10.83 -4.03
C PHE A 86 5.16 11.01 -3.42
N LEU A 87 5.60 10.07 -2.59
CA LEU A 87 6.90 10.13 -1.94
C LEU A 87 8.06 10.13 -2.96
N LYS A 88 7.94 9.33 -4.02
CA LYS A 88 8.91 9.34 -5.13
C LYS A 88 8.91 10.67 -5.88
N LEU A 89 7.76 11.31 -6.07
CA LEU A 89 7.67 12.64 -6.68
C LEU A 89 8.47 13.69 -5.89
N ILE A 90 8.43 13.63 -4.56
CA ILE A 90 9.20 14.52 -3.70
C ILE A 90 10.62 14.03 -3.39
N SER A 91 11.14 13.12 -4.23
CA SER A 91 12.53 12.61 -4.19
C SER A 91 12.88 11.76 -2.97
N VAL A 92 11.92 11.10 -2.34
CA VAL A 92 12.17 10.06 -1.33
C VAL A 92 12.69 8.82 -2.05
N PRO A 93 13.81 8.19 -1.59
CA PRO A 93 14.32 6.93 -2.14
C PRO A 93 13.26 5.83 -2.15
N GLU A 94 13.28 4.96 -3.17
CA GLU A 94 12.23 3.98 -3.41
C GLU A 94 12.01 2.99 -2.26
N ASP A 95 13.11 2.55 -1.64
CA ASP A 95 13.09 1.63 -0.50
C ASP A 95 12.47 2.25 0.77
N ILE A 96 12.66 3.56 0.96
CA ILE A 96 12.04 4.36 2.03
C ILE A 96 10.59 4.66 1.66
N ALA A 97 10.34 5.09 0.43
CA ALA A 97 8.99 5.44 -0.04
C ALA A 97 8.01 4.25 0.07
N SER A 98 8.48 3.03 -0.19
CA SER A 98 7.65 1.82 -0.03
C SER A 98 7.28 1.58 1.44
N LYS A 99 8.25 1.65 2.35
CA LYS A 99 8.03 1.44 3.80
C LYS A 99 7.13 2.52 4.41
N ASP A 100 7.35 3.78 4.01
CA ASP A 100 6.55 4.89 4.52
C ASP A 100 5.12 4.84 3.94
N ALA A 101 4.94 4.38 2.70
CA ALA A 101 3.62 4.16 2.12
C ALA A 101 2.81 3.11 2.89
N ASP A 102 3.43 2.00 3.33
CA ASP A 102 2.80 0.99 4.18
C ASP A 102 2.28 1.60 5.50
N VAL A 103 3.00 2.57 6.06
CA VAL A 103 2.57 3.26 7.29
C VAL A 103 1.44 4.25 7.00
N LEU A 104 1.59 5.07 5.96
CA LEU A 104 0.64 6.14 5.64
C LEU A 104 -0.74 5.61 5.25
N GLU A 105 -0.82 4.47 4.53
CA GLU A 105 -2.10 3.89 4.10
C GLU A 105 -3.02 3.50 5.27
N HIS A 106 -2.45 3.25 6.47
CA HIS A 106 -3.19 2.82 7.65
C HIS A 106 -3.44 3.93 8.68
N LEU A 107 -2.60 4.97 8.70
CA LEU A 107 -2.64 6.00 9.75
C LEU A 107 -3.41 7.25 9.37
N LEU A 108 -3.59 7.51 8.08
CA LEU A 108 -4.22 8.74 7.62
C LEU A 108 -5.74 8.63 7.59
N HIS A 109 -6.39 9.75 7.84
CA HIS A 109 -7.85 9.86 7.73
C HIS A 109 -8.30 9.64 6.28
N PRO A 110 -9.47 9.00 6.02
CA PRO A 110 -9.96 8.71 4.67
C PRO A 110 -10.05 9.93 3.74
N GLU A 111 -10.44 11.10 4.26
CA GLU A 111 -10.46 12.33 3.46
C GLU A 111 -9.06 12.78 3.06
N THR A 112 -8.06 12.61 3.92
CA THR A 112 -6.66 12.91 3.60
C THR A 112 -6.16 11.98 2.49
N ILE A 113 -6.42 10.69 2.60
CA ILE A 113 -6.07 9.69 1.57
C ILE A 113 -6.69 10.08 0.23
N LEU A 114 -7.99 10.42 0.22
CA LEU A 114 -8.69 10.84 -1.00
C LEU A 114 -8.07 12.08 -1.65
N GLN A 115 -7.61 13.06 -0.85
CA GLN A 115 -6.95 14.24 -1.40
C GLN A 115 -5.57 13.92 -1.99
N PHE A 116 -4.81 13.01 -1.36
CA PHE A 116 -3.56 12.52 -1.94
C PHE A 116 -3.80 11.78 -3.26
N GLU A 117 -4.81 10.91 -3.33
CA GLU A 117 -5.20 10.23 -4.58
C GLU A 117 -5.48 11.25 -5.69
N ARG A 118 -6.34 12.24 -5.40
CA ARG A 118 -6.69 13.30 -6.37
C ARG A 118 -5.47 14.12 -6.81
N PHE A 119 -4.58 14.43 -5.89
CA PHE A 119 -3.38 15.20 -6.19
C PHE A 119 -2.41 14.43 -7.07
N VAL A 120 -2.14 13.18 -6.75
CA VAL A 120 -1.26 12.30 -7.55
C VAL A 120 -1.86 12.04 -8.94
N ASP A 121 -3.17 11.79 -9.01
CA ASP A 121 -3.88 11.64 -10.28
C ASP A 121 -3.80 12.92 -11.12
N PHE A 122 -4.03 14.09 -10.51
CA PHE A 122 -3.92 15.39 -11.20
C PHE A 122 -2.52 15.61 -11.80
N ILE A 123 -1.45 15.38 -11.02
CA ILE A 123 -0.08 15.52 -11.52
C ILE A 123 0.22 14.51 -12.64
N SER A 124 -0.22 13.27 -12.48
CA SER A 124 -0.01 12.21 -13.48
C SER A 124 -0.72 12.54 -14.80
N HIS A 125 -1.94 13.06 -14.74
CA HIS A 125 -2.71 13.46 -15.92
C HIS A 125 -2.19 14.77 -16.54
N ALA A 126 -1.75 15.72 -15.77
CA ALA A 126 -1.14 16.95 -16.27
C ALA A 126 0.11 16.67 -17.12
N SER A 127 0.84 15.61 -16.81
CA SER A 127 1.97 15.13 -17.60
C SER A 127 1.56 14.53 -18.97
N VAL A 128 0.31 14.07 -19.11
CA VAL A 128 -0.18 13.39 -20.33
C VAL A 128 -1.02 14.33 -21.22
N THR A 129 -1.81 15.25 -20.63
CA THR A 129 -2.94 15.89 -21.33
C THR A 129 -2.73 17.33 -21.77
N GLY A 130 -1.56 17.95 -21.55
CA GLY A 130 -1.40 19.26 -22.12
C GLY A 130 -0.39 20.23 -21.53
N HIS A 131 0.14 19.99 -20.35
CA HIS A 131 1.21 20.82 -19.79
C HIS A 131 2.33 20.00 -19.15
N PRO A 132 2.86 18.96 -19.87
CA PRO A 132 3.94 18.11 -19.33
C PRO A 132 5.14 18.96 -18.93
N LYS A 133 5.50 19.95 -19.75
CA LYS A 133 6.64 20.85 -19.51
C LYS A 133 6.51 21.67 -18.22
N PHE A 134 5.30 22.00 -17.76
CA PHE A 134 5.12 22.77 -16.54
C PHE A 134 5.41 21.93 -15.29
N VAL A 135 4.82 20.74 -15.21
CA VAL A 135 5.01 19.81 -14.08
C VAL A 135 6.46 19.32 -14.04
N GLU A 136 7.03 18.93 -15.18
CA GLU A 136 8.43 18.53 -15.30
C GLU A 136 9.38 19.63 -14.82
N ARG A 137 9.19 20.85 -15.31
CA ARG A 137 10.01 22.01 -14.92
C ARG A 137 9.89 22.31 -13.42
N TRP A 138 8.69 22.22 -12.85
CA TRP A 138 8.48 22.45 -11.43
C TRP A 138 9.15 21.37 -10.59
N MET A 139 9.07 20.11 -11.00
CA MET A 139 9.74 19.00 -10.34
C MET A 139 11.27 19.07 -10.46
N GLU A 140 11.79 19.56 -11.60
CA GLU A 140 13.23 19.81 -11.76
C GLU A 140 13.71 20.93 -10.83
N GLN A 141 12.95 22.01 -10.70
CA GLN A 141 13.25 23.10 -9.78
C GLN A 141 13.24 22.61 -8.32
N PHE A 142 12.28 21.77 -7.95
CA PHE A 142 12.21 21.19 -6.62
C PHE A 142 13.43 20.30 -6.33
N ARG A 143 13.80 19.41 -7.26
CA ARG A 143 15.00 18.58 -7.12
C ARG A 143 16.27 19.40 -6.96
N GLY A 144 16.44 20.42 -7.80
CA GLY A 144 17.58 21.34 -7.72
C GLY A 144 17.64 22.13 -6.40
N TYR A 145 16.48 22.47 -5.83
CA TYR A 145 16.40 23.05 -4.50
C TYR A 145 16.88 22.08 -3.42
N CYS A 146 16.39 20.84 -3.43
CA CYS A 146 16.79 19.81 -2.47
C CYS A 146 18.30 19.50 -2.52
N GLU A 147 18.90 19.47 -3.72
CA GLU A 147 20.34 19.24 -3.88
C GLU A 147 21.18 20.38 -3.27
N LYS A 148 20.78 21.63 -3.50
CA LYS A 148 21.45 22.80 -2.90
C LYS A 148 21.38 22.77 -1.37
N GLU A 149 20.23 22.42 -0.81
CA GLU A 149 20.05 22.33 0.64
C GLU A 149 20.90 21.21 1.25
N LYS A 150 21.04 20.06 0.57
CA LYS A 150 21.95 18.98 1.01
C LYS A 150 23.40 19.44 1.04
N GLN A 151 23.85 20.17 0.02
CA GLN A 151 25.21 20.72 -0.02
C GLN A 151 25.45 21.73 1.11
N ASN A 152 24.48 22.62 1.37
CA ASN A 152 24.56 23.61 2.46
C ASN A 152 24.58 22.94 3.84
N ALA A 153 23.88 21.81 4.03
CA ALA A 153 23.87 21.07 5.29
C ALA A 153 25.19 20.32 5.57
N LEU A 154 25.91 19.91 4.52
CA LEU A 154 27.22 19.27 4.62
C LEU A 154 28.38 20.25 4.89
N CYS A 155 28.14 21.54 4.67
CA CYS A 155 29.13 22.61 4.91
C CYS A 155 28.98 23.29 6.29
N ARG A 156 28.05 22.82 7.14
CA ARG A 156 27.86 23.26 8.53
C ARG A 156 28.32 22.20 9.51
#